data_0d14cf035713ab97ad4214b641b167e9
#
_entry.id   0d14cf035713ab97ad4214b641b167e9
#
_cell.length_a   1.000
_cell.length_b   1.000
_cell.length_c   1.000
_cell.angle_alpha   90.00
_cell.angle_beta   90.00
_cell.angle_gamma   90.00
#
_symmetry.space_group_name_H-M   'P 1'
#
loop_
_entity.id
_entity.type
_entity.pdbx_description
1 polymer ?
#
loop_
_entity_poly.entity_id
_entity_poly.type
_entity_poly.pdbx_seq_one_letter_code
_entity_poly.pdbx_strand_id
1 'polypeptide(L)'
;MKTVRGGEPKPAAAPSGVLDRPIDTSAEDKLERGRFIQRLADAVITRTTNKATGIIIGITGPWGSGKSSILNLLANRIKESHPETIVVRFDPWLISGRNDLIGEFIAELIAELQQKPGGKERFKTAIEKLVNYGQALTPLTTLLPYVGPVAGEALKLAKDHLGRQKSLHDQRNELMAALAQVNAPIVVLIDEVDRIEDEEIRIVAQLVRSVADFPGISYVLAYDVDRVIHALAGRDSDVERGRAYLEKIVQLQIPLPVLLDDELYRLIEADLDGLSDEALVPGNRTSIERYTGLRALLVPRLIATPRDVRRLTGTFGALVRMLGGEVDWIDLLGFCAVLAKAPLTAEQIKQNPDLVVDDPTSVDEIFARASDQKGVREGLFDRINPEGEGGPALRHLLAFLFPRVSDDAAARRYDRRQGSPSAKCNPC
;
A
#
# COMPACT_ATOMS: atom_id res chain seq x y z
N MET A 1 -29.37 -47.80 4.62
CA MET A 1 -28.11 -47.39 3.98
C MET A 1 -28.25 -45.92 3.58
N LYS A 2 -27.82 -44.97 4.42
CA LYS A 2 -27.81 -43.53 4.12
C LYS A 2 -26.37 -43.14 3.78
N THR A 3 -26.14 -42.77 2.54
CA THR A 3 -24.89 -42.29 2.03
C THR A 3 -24.58 -40.89 2.62
N VAL A 4 -23.55 -40.80 3.43
CA VAL A 4 -22.98 -39.54 3.93
C VAL A 4 -22.21 -38.92 2.75
N ARG A 5 -22.67 -37.78 2.25
CA ARG A 5 -21.92 -36.95 1.31
C ARG A 5 -20.78 -36.29 2.09
N GLY A 6 -19.55 -36.67 1.76
CA GLY A 6 -18.35 -36.01 2.23
C GLY A 6 -18.33 -34.58 1.69
N GLY A 7 -18.32 -33.60 2.59
CA GLY A 7 -18.02 -32.24 2.25
C GLY A 7 -16.54 -32.12 1.89
N GLU A 8 -16.25 -31.51 0.74
CA GLU A 8 -14.89 -31.15 0.37
C GLU A 8 -14.30 -30.20 1.45
N PRO A 9 -13.04 -30.40 1.85
CA PRO A 9 -12.41 -29.50 2.83
C PRO A 9 -12.30 -28.11 2.18
N LYS A 10 -12.92 -27.12 2.86
CA LYS A 10 -12.76 -25.70 2.54
C LYS A 10 -11.26 -25.40 2.52
N PRO A 11 -10.69 -24.79 1.46
CA PRO A 11 -9.28 -24.46 1.46
C PRO A 11 -8.99 -23.59 2.68
N ALA A 12 -8.00 -24.00 3.48
CA ALA A 12 -7.56 -23.24 4.63
C ALA A 12 -7.17 -21.84 4.15
N ALA A 13 -7.84 -20.83 4.68
CA ALA A 13 -7.46 -19.44 4.42
C ALA A 13 -5.99 -19.29 4.83
N ALA A 14 -5.14 -18.89 3.88
CA ALA A 14 -3.76 -18.54 4.19
C ALA A 14 -3.76 -17.50 5.32
N PRO A 15 -2.81 -17.54 6.27
CA PRO A 15 -2.78 -16.62 7.38
C PRO A 15 -2.70 -15.19 6.88
N SER A 16 -3.80 -14.47 6.96
CA SER A 16 -4.01 -13.14 6.37
C SER A 16 -3.21 -12.02 7.05
N GLY A 17 -2.53 -12.32 8.15
CA GLY A 17 -1.88 -11.33 9.01
C GLY A 17 -0.40 -11.07 8.77
N VAL A 18 0.28 -11.79 7.87
CA VAL A 18 1.75 -11.77 7.82
C VAL A 18 2.33 -10.90 6.69
N LEU A 19 1.56 -10.56 5.68
CA LEU A 19 2.08 -9.84 4.53
C LEU A 19 1.40 -8.47 4.36
N ASP A 20 2.21 -7.41 4.43
CA ASP A 20 1.85 -6.04 4.04
C ASP A 20 1.78 -5.96 2.50
N ARG A 21 0.83 -6.71 1.92
CA ARG A 21 0.58 -6.71 0.47
C ARG A 21 -0.74 -6.04 0.13
N PRO A 22 -0.86 -5.42 -1.06
CA PRO A 22 -2.14 -5.01 -1.58
C PRO A 22 -3.11 -6.19 -1.68
N ILE A 23 -4.41 -5.94 -1.49
CA ILE A 23 -5.43 -6.94 -1.74
C ILE A 23 -5.64 -7.13 -3.25
N ASP A 24 -5.93 -8.36 -3.66
CA ASP A 24 -6.11 -8.69 -5.07
C ASP A 24 -7.56 -9.01 -5.42
N THR A 25 -8.35 -9.49 -4.48
CA THR A 25 -9.71 -9.96 -4.73
C THR A 25 -10.75 -9.15 -3.96
N SER A 26 -11.98 -9.09 -4.51
CA SER A 26 -13.12 -8.47 -3.83
C SER A 26 -13.48 -9.15 -2.50
N ALA A 27 -13.16 -10.43 -2.34
CA ALA A 27 -13.36 -11.17 -1.09
C ALA A 27 -12.46 -10.67 0.05
N GLU A 28 -11.31 -10.07 -0.29
CA GLU A 28 -10.38 -9.46 0.68
C GLU A 28 -10.76 -8.01 1.03
N ASP A 29 -11.72 -7.40 0.32
CA ASP A 29 -12.14 -6.01 0.51
C ASP A 29 -13.03 -5.85 1.75
N LYS A 30 -12.39 -5.67 2.90
CA LYS A 30 -13.07 -5.39 4.18
C LYS A 30 -13.60 -3.96 4.29
N LEU A 31 -13.28 -3.08 3.34
CA LEU A 31 -13.70 -1.67 3.32
C LEU A 31 -14.89 -1.40 2.39
N GLU A 32 -15.47 -2.45 1.80
CA GLU A 32 -16.67 -2.37 0.96
C GLU A 32 -16.57 -1.36 -0.20
N ARG A 33 -15.38 -1.24 -0.81
CA ARG A 33 -15.09 -0.28 -1.88
C ARG A 33 -15.64 -0.70 -3.25
N GLY A 34 -16.35 -1.81 -3.35
CA GLY A 34 -16.88 -2.36 -4.60
C GLY A 34 -17.68 -1.35 -5.44
N ARG A 35 -18.50 -0.46 -4.80
CA ARG A 35 -19.24 0.61 -5.51
C ARG A 35 -18.30 1.67 -6.10
N PHE A 36 -17.26 2.03 -5.38
CA PHE A 36 -16.25 2.97 -5.84
C PHE A 36 -15.51 2.39 -7.06
N ILE A 37 -15.06 1.14 -6.97
CA ILE A 37 -14.38 0.41 -8.05
C ILE A 37 -15.28 0.32 -9.30
N GLN A 38 -16.57 0.03 -9.13
CA GLN A 38 -17.51 -0.01 -10.26
C GLN A 38 -17.62 1.34 -10.97
N ARG A 39 -17.78 2.43 -10.21
CA ARG A 39 -17.85 3.79 -10.79
C ARG A 39 -16.55 4.17 -11.50
N LEU A 40 -15.42 3.76 -10.98
CA LEU A 40 -14.12 4.00 -11.59
C LEU A 40 -13.98 3.22 -12.91
N ALA A 41 -14.42 1.95 -12.96
CA ALA A 41 -14.47 1.17 -14.19
C ALA A 41 -15.37 1.84 -15.24
N ASP A 42 -16.54 2.33 -14.85
CA ASP A 42 -17.46 3.05 -15.74
C ASP A 42 -16.93 4.39 -16.23
N ALA A 43 -16.03 5.03 -15.47
CA ALA A 43 -15.38 6.26 -15.88
C ALA A 43 -14.31 6.04 -16.95
N VAL A 44 -13.58 4.92 -16.90
CA VAL A 44 -12.51 4.61 -17.87
C VAL A 44 -12.99 3.89 -19.12
N ILE A 45 -14.15 3.21 -19.05
CA ILE A 45 -14.76 2.47 -20.18
C ILE A 45 -16.22 2.89 -20.31
N THR A 46 -16.61 3.37 -21.49
CA THR A 46 -18.00 3.73 -21.77
C THR A 46 -18.86 2.47 -21.90
N ARG A 47 -19.85 2.30 -21.02
CA ARG A 47 -20.74 1.12 -20.99
C ARG A 47 -21.48 0.87 -22.32
N THR A 48 -21.92 1.93 -23.00
CA THR A 48 -22.75 1.84 -24.22
C THR A 48 -21.96 1.44 -25.46
N THR A 49 -20.71 1.88 -25.57
CA THR A 49 -19.88 1.64 -26.76
C THR A 49 -18.75 0.65 -26.52
N ASN A 50 -18.54 0.25 -25.26
CA ASN A 50 -17.40 -0.56 -24.83
C ASN A 50 -16.06 -0.02 -25.37
N LYS A 51 -15.87 1.30 -25.27
CA LYS A 51 -14.64 1.99 -25.68
C LYS A 51 -14.02 2.69 -24.50
N ALA A 52 -12.70 2.77 -24.48
CA ALA A 52 -12.00 3.61 -23.51
C ALA A 52 -12.37 5.08 -23.70
N THR A 53 -12.56 5.79 -22.60
CA THR A 53 -13.01 7.20 -22.61
C THR A 53 -11.90 8.16 -22.99
N GLY A 54 -10.63 7.73 -22.93
CA GLY A 54 -9.47 8.57 -23.14
C GLY A 54 -9.12 9.44 -21.92
N ILE A 55 -9.75 9.22 -20.78
CA ILE A 55 -9.54 10.01 -19.57
C ILE A 55 -8.26 9.58 -18.83
N ILE A 56 -7.61 10.55 -18.19
CA ILE A 56 -6.52 10.33 -17.24
C ILE A 56 -7.01 10.63 -15.84
N ILE A 57 -7.11 9.58 -15.03
CA ILE A 57 -7.55 9.66 -13.63
C ILE A 57 -6.37 9.46 -12.70
N GLY A 58 -6.22 10.32 -11.71
CA GLY A 58 -5.30 10.17 -10.58
C GLY A 58 -6.03 9.66 -9.36
N ILE A 59 -5.69 8.47 -8.86
CA ILE A 59 -6.12 7.98 -7.55
C ILE A 59 -5.09 8.45 -6.53
N THR A 60 -5.51 9.34 -5.64
CA THR A 60 -4.58 10.02 -4.74
C THR A 60 -4.82 9.65 -3.29
N GLY A 61 -3.76 9.65 -2.51
CA GLY A 61 -3.81 9.39 -1.07
C GLY A 61 -2.42 9.15 -0.49
N PRO A 62 -2.28 9.26 0.83
CA PRO A 62 -1.01 9.05 1.50
C PRO A 62 -0.53 7.60 1.36
N TRP A 63 0.73 7.38 1.68
CA TRP A 63 1.30 6.05 1.68
C TRP A 63 0.57 5.12 2.65
N GLY A 64 0.26 3.89 2.20
CA GLY A 64 -0.49 2.91 3.00
C GLY A 64 -2.02 3.05 2.94
N SER A 65 -2.58 4.04 2.23
CA SER A 65 -4.03 4.25 2.10
C SER A 65 -4.77 3.19 1.26
N GLY A 66 -4.04 2.33 0.55
CA GLY A 66 -4.61 1.25 -0.27
C GLY A 66 -4.76 1.59 -1.75
N LYS A 67 -3.98 2.52 -2.30
CA LYS A 67 -3.98 2.88 -3.74
C LYS A 67 -3.78 1.67 -4.65
N SER A 68 -2.73 0.88 -4.38
CA SER A 68 -2.42 -0.34 -5.16
C SER A 68 -3.55 -1.38 -5.09
N SER A 69 -4.19 -1.51 -3.92
CA SER A 69 -5.38 -2.37 -3.76
C SER A 69 -6.54 -1.93 -4.66
N ILE A 70 -6.78 -0.63 -4.77
CA ILE A 70 -7.79 -0.08 -5.68
C ILE A 70 -7.46 -0.42 -7.13
N LEU A 71 -6.20 -0.27 -7.56
CA LEU A 71 -5.80 -0.62 -8.93
C LEU A 71 -5.97 -2.12 -9.20
N ASN A 72 -5.65 -3.00 -8.24
CA ASN A 72 -5.85 -4.43 -8.36
C ASN A 72 -7.32 -4.79 -8.52
N LEU A 73 -8.17 -4.28 -7.63
CA LEU A 73 -9.60 -4.50 -7.69
C LEU A 73 -10.22 -3.94 -8.97
N LEU A 74 -9.77 -2.76 -9.43
CA LEU A 74 -10.19 -2.17 -10.69
C LEU A 74 -9.83 -3.05 -11.88
N ALA A 75 -8.58 -3.54 -11.94
CA ALA A 75 -8.14 -4.44 -13.01
C ALA A 75 -9.01 -5.69 -13.10
N ASN A 76 -9.31 -6.32 -11.94
CA ASN A 76 -10.16 -7.50 -11.89
C ASN A 76 -11.59 -7.17 -12.28
N ARG A 77 -12.14 -6.06 -11.79
CA ARG A 77 -13.49 -5.60 -12.16
C ARG A 77 -13.63 -5.33 -13.64
N ILE A 78 -12.62 -4.70 -14.27
CA ILE A 78 -12.60 -4.47 -15.72
C ILE A 78 -12.56 -5.81 -16.47
N LYS A 79 -11.70 -6.75 -16.07
CA LYS A 79 -11.62 -8.08 -16.69
C LYS A 79 -12.93 -8.85 -16.62
N GLU A 80 -13.67 -8.73 -15.51
CA GLU A 80 -14.99 -9.38 -15.32
C GLU A 80 -16.09 -8.74 -16.17
N SER A 81 -16.18 -7.39 -16.16
CA SER A 81 -17.27 -6.67 -16.81
C SER A 81 -17.02 -6.38 -18.29
N HIS A 82 -15.74 -6.29 -18.70
CA HIS A 82 -15.30 -5.96 -20.06
C HIS A 82 -14.14 -6.88 -20.50
N PRO A 83 -14.37 -8.19 -20.76
CA PRO A 83 -13.30 -9.18 -20.99
C PRO A 83 -12.42 -8.88 -22.20
N GLU A 84 -12.93 -8.12 -23.18
CA GLU A 84 -12.15 -7.69 -24.34
C GLU A 84 -11.15 -6.57 -24.04
N THR A 85 -11.28 -5.90 -22.88
CA THR A 85 -10.40 -4.81 -22.51
C THR A 85 -8.96 -5.30 -22.32
N ILE A 86 -8.02 -4.55 -22.85
CA ILE A 86 -6.59 -4.74 -22.64
C ILE A 86 -6.21 -3.92 -21.42
N VAL A 87 -5.87 -4.60 -20.33
CA VAL A 87 -5.46 -3.96 -19.08
C VAL A 87 -3.95 -4.07 -18.96
N VAL A 88 -3.27 -2.93 -19.13
CA VAL A 88 -1.81 -2.82 -18.99
C VAL A 88 -1.48 -2.38 -17.58
N ARG A 89 -0.61 -3.11 -16.89
CA ARG A 89 -0.07 -2.72 -15.60
C ARG A 89 1.34 -2.22 -15.79
N PHE A 90 1.62 -1.04 -15.29
CA PHE A 90 2.94 -0.43 -15.36
C PHE A 90 3.35 0.05 -13.97
N ASP A 91 4.45 -0.51 -13.49
CA ASP A 91 5.03 -0.18 -12.21
C ASP A 91 6.46 0.36 -12.42
N PRO A 92 6.62 1.67 -12.50
CA PRO A 92 7.91 2.30 -12.77
C PRO A 92 8.94 2.05 -11.66
N TRP A 93 8.53 1.71 -10.44
CA TRP A 93 9.47 1.43 -9.34
C TRP A 93 10.27 0.14 -9.55
N LEU A 94 9.75 -0.81 -10.33
CA LEU A 94 10.46 -2.05 -10.67
C LEU A 94 11.57 -1.84 -11.72
N ILE A 95 11.66 -0.65 -12.30
CA ILE A 95 12.52 -0.34 -13.44
C ILE A 95 13.59 0.66 -13.00
N SER A 96 14.85 0.32 -13.21
CA SER A 96 15.97 1.24 -12.89
C SER A 96 16.44 1.94 -14.15
N GLY A 97 16.38 3.27 -14.17
CA GLY A 97 17.02 4.08 -15.20
C GLY A 97 16.08 4.75 -16.20
N ARG A 98 16.47 5.98 -16.56
CA ARG A 98 15.66 6.92 -17.34
C ARG A 98 15.24 6.41 -18.72
N ASN A 99 16.16 5.76 -19.44
CA ASN A 99 15.90 5.30 -20.81
C ASN A 99 15.06 4.03 -20.84
N ASP A 100 14.95 3.35 -19.74
CA ASP A 100 14.29 2.06 -19.64
C ASP A 100 12.77 2.23 -19.41
N LEU A 101 12.32 3.28 -18.71
CA LEU A 101 10.92 3.52 -18.39
C LEU A 101 9.99 3.61 -19.61
N ILE A 102 10.41 4.34 -20.64
CA ILE A 102 9.62 4.48 -21.87
C ILE A 102 9.62 3.16 -22.66
N GLY A 103 10.79 2.52 -22.73
CA GLY A 103 10.95 1.22 -23.39
C GLY A 103 10.09 0.14 -22.76
N GLU A 104 10.15 0.02 -21.44
CA GLU A 104 9.37 -0.93 -20.67
C GLU A 104 7.86 -0.67 -20.78
N PHE A 105 7.42 0.57 -20.67
CA PHE A 105 6.02 0.91 -20.86
C PHE A 105 5.49 0.43 -22.22
N ILE A 106 6.25 0.66 -23.29
CA ILE A 106 5.87 0.22 -24.65
C ILE A 106 5.91 -1.32 -24.73
N ALA A 107 6.91 -1.95 -24.10
CA ALA A 107 7.03 -3.40 -24.07
C ALA A 107 5.84 -4.06 -23.34
N GLU A 108 5.43 -3.54 -22.19
CA GLU A 108 4.24 -3.99 -21.47
C GLU A 108 2.96 -3.85 -22.29
N LEU A 109 2.80 -2.70 -22.95
CA LEU A 109 1.64 -2.48 -23.83
C LEU A 109 1.63 -3.51 -24.99
N ILE A 110 2.77 -3.78 -25.61
CA ILE A 110 2.90 -4.78 -26.67
C ILE A 110 2.60 -6.19 -26.14
N ALA A 111 3.13 -6.53 -24.97
CA ALA A 111 2.93 -7.83 -24.35
C ALA A 111 1.44 -8.11 -24.09
N GLU A 112 0.72 -7.14 -23.53
CA GLU A 112 -0.73 -7.27 -23.26
C GLU A 112 -1.57 -7.35 -24.55
N LEU A 113 -1.18 -6.61 -25.60
CA LEU A 113 -1.80 -6.76 -26.92
C LEU A 113 -1.61 -8.17 -27.47
N GLN A 114 -0.43 -8.75 -27.35
CA GLN A 114 -0.09 -10.08 -27.84
C GLN A 114 -0.76 -11.22 -27.06
N GLN A 115 -1.02 -11.04 -25.77
CA GLN A 115 -1.65 -12.04 -24.90
C GLN A 115 -3.14 -12.25 -25.20
N LYS A 116 -3.81 -11.28 -25.83
CA LYS A 116 -5.22 -11.46 -26.23
C LYS A 116 -5.37 -12.56 -27.27
N PRO A 117 -6.48 -13.33 -27.26
CA PRO A 117 -6.72 -14.35 -28.27
C PRO A 117 -6.62 -13.80 -29.68
N GLY A 118 -5.70 -14.37 -30.49
CA GLY A 118 -5.39 -13.88 -31.83
C GLY A 118 -4.71 -12.51 -31.87
N GLY A 119 -4.21 -12.01 -30.73
CA GLY A 119 -3.71 -10.64 -30.58
C GLY A 119 -2.54 -10.31 -31.49
N LYS A 120 -1.63 -11.25 -31.74
CA LYS A 120 -0.49 -11.05 -32.64
C LYS A 120 -0.91 -10.63 -34.05
N GLU A 121 -1.89 -11.29 -34.62
CA GLU A 121 -2.40 -10.96 -35.96
C GLU A 121 -3.40 -9.80 -35.92
N ARG A 122 -4.30 -9.79 -34.94
CA ARG A 122 -5.35 -8.78 -34.77
C ARG A 122 -4.76 -7.38 -34.57
N PHE A 123 -3.67 -7.28 -33.81
CA PHE A 123 -3.04 -6.01 -33.42
C PHE A 123 -1.68 -5.78 -34.09
N LYS A 124 -1.36 -6.55 -35.13
CA LYS A 124 -0.06 -6.53 -35.81
C LYS A 124 0.39 -5.12 -36.18
N THR A 125 -0.48 -4.36 -36.85
CA THR A 125 -0.17 -2.99 -37.26
C THR A 125 0.08 -2.06 -36.09
N ALA A 126 -0.71 -2.16 -35.02
CA ALA A 126 -0.52 -1.35 -33.81
C ALA A 126 0.80 -1.69 -33.10
N ILE A 127 1.13 -2.98 -33.00
CA ILE A 127 2.39 -3.46 -32.42
C ILE A 127 3.59 -2.95 -33.24
N GLU A 128 3.57 -3.06 -34.57
CA GLU A 128 4.64 -2.55 -35.43
C GLU A 128 4.85 -1.04 -35.26
N LYS A 129 3.76 -0.27 -35.16
CA LYS A 129 3.85 1.19 -34.94
C LYS A 129 4.32 1.55 -33.54
N LEU A 130 3.93 0.78 -32.51
CA LEU A 130 4.44 0.94 -31.16
C LEU A 130 5.95 0.68 -31.09
N VAL A 131 6.45 -0.37 -31.74
CA VAL A 131 7.89 -0.66 -31.83
C VAL A 131 8.64 0.50 -32.48
N ASN A 132 8.16 0.98 -33.64
CA ASN A 132 8.79 2.08 -34.37
C ASN A 132 8.81 3.38 -33.55
N TYR A 133 7.70 3.71 -32.92
CA TYR A 133 7.58 4.91 -32.06
C TYR A 133 8.47 4.81 -30.82
N GLY A 134 8.51 3.64 -30.18
CA GLY A 134 9.39 3.37 -29.05
C GLY A 134 10.87 3.53 -29.41
N GLN A 135 11.28 3.00 -30.54
CA GLN A 135 12.65 3.15 -31.06
C GLN A 135 13.04 4.61 -31.34
N ALA A 136 12.08 5.44 -31.70
CA ALA A 136 12.32 6.86 -31.93
C ALA A 136 12.42 7.66 -30.62
N LEU A 137 11.84 7.15 -29.52
CA LEU A 137 11.88 7.78 -28.21
C LEU A 137 13.07 7.32 -27.35
N THR A 138 13.57 6.10 -27.61
CA THR A 138 14.61 5.47 -26.78
C THR A 138 15.79 4.99 -27.65
N PRO A 139 17.01 4.92 -27.13
CA PRO A 139 18.11 4.29 -27.84
C PRO A 139 17.80 2.82 -28.15
N LEU A 140 18.19 2.37 -29.33
CA LEU A 140 17.91 1.05 -29.93
C LEU A 140 18.21 -0.18 -29.04
N THR A 141 18.97 -0.03 -27.99
CA THR A 141 19.46 -1.13 -27.15
C THR A 141 18.45 -1.63 -26.12
N THR A 142 17.49 -0.80 -25.71
CA THR A 142 16.57 -1.11 -24.59
C THR A 142 15.32 -1.91 -24.99
N LEU A 143 14.90 -1.85 -26.24
CA LEU A 143 13.69 -2.56 -26.72
C LEU A 143 13.93 -3.99 -27.23
N LEU A 144 15.20 -4.37 -27.47
CA LEU A 144 15.56 -5.67 -28.07
C LEU A 144 15.18 -6.92 -27.28
N PRO A 145 15.24 -6.96 -25.94
CA PRO A 145 14.92 -8.15 -25.15
C PRO A 145 13.45 -8.54 -25.15
N TYR A 146 12.56 -7.55 -25.28
CA TYR A 146 11.11 -7.70 -25.04
C TYR A 146 10.30 -8.02 -26.28
N VAL A 147 10.87 -7.79 -27.44
CA VAL A 147 10.18 -7.97 -28.71
C VAL A 147 10.60 -9.33 -29.27
N GLY A 148 9.89 -10.39 -28.91
CA GLY A 148 10.17 -11.77 -29.34
C GLY A 148 10.29 -11.96 -30.87
N PRO A 149 10.29 -13.20 -31.40
CA PRO A 149 10.65 -13.53 -32.79
C PRO A 149 9.93 -12.73 -33.89
N VAL A 150 8.75 -12.15 -33.58
CA VAL A 150 7.98 -11.30 -34.51
C VAL A 150 8.69 -9.97 -34.80
N ALA A 151 9.51 -9.48 -33.88
CA ALA A 151 10.25 -8.26 -34.10
C ALA A 151 11.57 -8.49 -34.84
N GLY A 152 12.05 -9.70 -34.89
CA GLY A 152 13.23 -10.01 -35.72
C GLY A 152 13.02 -9.66 -37.18
N GLU A 153 11.81 -9.84 -37.71
CA GLU A 153 11.45 -9.41 -39.06
C GLU A 153 11.19 -7.90 -39.13
N ALA A 154 10.50 -7.31 -38.16
CA ALA A 154 10.30 -5.86 -38.09
C ALA A 154 11.62 -5.11 -37.89
N LEU A 155 12.57 -5.66 -37.12
CA LEU A 155 13.90 -5.09 -36.92
C LEU A 155 14.77 -5.18 -38.17
N LYS A 156 14.65 -6.24 -38.99
CA LYS A 156 15.31 -6.34 -40.29
C LYS A 156 14.75 -5.31 -41.27
N LEU A 157 13.42 -5.14 -41.31
CA LEU A 157 12.76 -4.12 -42.12
C LEU A 157 13.13 -2.69 -41.68
N ALA A 158 13.27 -2.44 -40.37
CA ALA A 158 13.71 -1.16 -39.83
C ALA A 158 15.17 -0.82 -40.19
N LYS A 159 16.08 -1.81 -40.23
CA LYS A 159 17.47 -1.60 -40.71
C LYS A 159 17.56 -1.27 -42.17
N ASP A 160 16.71 -1.84 -43.02
CA ASP A 160 16.69 -1.58 -44.45
C ASP A 160 16.03 -0.22 -44.80
N HIS A 161 15.30 0.42 -43.87
CA HIS A 161 14.62 1.70 -44.03
C HIS A 161 15.37 2.89 -43.41
N LEU A 162 16.59 2.73 -42.88
CA LEU A 162 17.42 3.80 -42.32
C LEU A 162 17.77 4.95 -43.25
N GLY A 163 17.31 4.92 -44.53
CA GLY A 163 17.50 5.99 -45.51
C GLY A 163 16.52 7.15 -45.44
N ARG A 164 15.37 7.02 -44.74
CA ARG A 164 14.37 8.10 -44.53
C ARG A 164 13.78 7.98 -43.13
N GLN A 165 14.45 8.54 -42.13
CA GLN A 165 13.86 8.68 -40.79
C GLN A 165 12.62 9.59 -40.90
N LYS A 166 11.42 9.01 -40.72
CA LYS A 166 10.19 9.78 -40.53
C LYS A 166 10.33 10.63 -39.27
N SER A 167 9.78 11.82 -39.28
CA SER A 167 9.77 12.68 -38.11
C SER A 167 9.06 11.95 -36.95
N LEU A 168 9.42 12.27 -35.70
CA LEU A 168 8.74 11.73 -34.50
C LEU A 168 7.23 12.03 -34.55
N HIS A 169 6.85 13.17 -35.14
CA HIS A 169 5.46 13.57 -35.34
C HIS A 169 4.72 12.63 -36.30
N ASP A 170 5.35 12.27 -37.41
CA ASP A 170 4.75 11.34 -38.41
C ASP A 170 4.56 9.94 -37.79
N GLN A 171 5.56 9.45 -37.06
CA GLN A 171 5.49 8.15 -36.35
C GLN A 171 4.37 8.14 -35.29
N ARG A 172 4.21 9.26 -34.55
CA ARG A 172 3.10 9.43 -33.61
C ARG A 172 1.74 9.38 -34.34
N ASN A 173 1.60 10.07 -35.43
CA ASN A 173 0.35 10.09 -36.22
C ASN A 173 0.01 8.71 -36.80
N GLU A 174 1.01 7.98 -37.29
CA GLU A 174 0.83 6.61 -37.75
C GLU A 174 0.41 5.66 -36.61
N LEU A 175 1.01 5.81 -35.44
CA LEU A 175 0.62 5.04 -34.25
C LEU A 175 -0.83 5.38 -33.84
N MET A 176 -1.20 6.66 -33.80
CA MET A 176 -2.57 7.08 -33.48
C MET A 176 -3.59 6.46 -34.44
N ALA A 177 -3.29 6.47 -35.73
CA ALA A 177 -4.15 5.87 -36.73
C ALA A 177 -4.26 4.34 -36.57
N ALA A 178 -3.18 3.67 -36.21
CA ALA A 178 -3.18 2.24 -35.94
C ALA A 178 -3.94 1.87 -34.64
N LEU A 179 -3.76 2.64 -33.58
CA LEU A 179 -4.50 2.45 -32.33
C LEU A 179 -5.99 2.71 -32.47
N ALA A 180 -6.39 3.66 -33.29
CA ALA A 180 -7.80 3.92 -33.60
C ALA A 180 -8.51 2.71 -34.27
N GLN A 181 -7.75 1.83 -34.93
CA GLN A 181 -8.24 0.59 -35.52
C GLN A 181 -8.29 -0.58 -34.55
N VAL A 182 -7.68 -0.44 -33.36
CA VAL A 182 -7.77 -1.41 -32.27
C VAL A 182 -9.19 -1.42 -31.73
N ASN A 183 -9.97 -2.43 -32.11
CA ASN A 183 -11.35 -2.55 -31.68
C ASN A 183 -11.46 -3.23 -30.30
N ALA A 184 -10.70 -2.71 -29.34
CA ALA A 184 -10.72 -3.10 -27.91
C ALA A 184 -10.33 -1.88 -27.08
N PRO A 185 -10.98 -1.63 -25.95
CA PRO A 185 -10.54 -0.58 -25.04
C PRO A 185 -9.21 -0.96 -24.40
N ILE A 186 -8.33 0.02 -24.20
CA ILE A 186 -7.07 -0.15 -23.51
C ILE A 186 -7.13 0.68 -22.20
N VAL A 187 -6.85 0.07 -21.07
CA VAL A 187 -6.76 0.75 -19.79
C VAL A 187 -5.37 0.52 -19.22
N VAL A 188 -4.64 1.60 -19.01
CA VAL A 188 -3.30 1.60 -18.43
C VAL A 188 -3.40 1.95 -16.96
N LEU A 189 -2.92 1.07 -16.08
CA LEU A 189 -2.84 1.26 -14.64
C LEU A 189 -1.37 1.49 -14.26
N ILE A 190 -1.07 2.67 -13.73
CA ILE A 190 0.29 3.06 -13.33
C ILE A 190 0.31 3.16 -11.80
N ASP A 191 1.09 2.31 -11.16
CA ASP A 191 1.22 2.26 -9.69
C ASP A 191 2.59 2.79 -9.22
N GLU A 192 2.69 3.08 -7.95
CA GLU A 192 3.94 3.41 -7.24
C GLU A 192 4.76 4.57 -7.84
N VAL A 193 4.10 5.51 -8.51
CA VAL A 193 4.73 6.71 -9.10
C VAL A 193 5.43 7.57 -8.04
N ASP A 194 4.94 7.55 -6.81
CA ASP A 194 5.48 8.30 -5.67
C ASP A 194 6.71 7.66 -5.02
N ARG A 195 7.13 6.46 -5.47
CA ARG A 195 8.31 5.76 -4.93
C ARG A 195 9.60 5.97 -5.73
N ILE A 196 9.49 6.39 -6.97
CA ILE A 196 10.63 6.61 -7.86
C ILE A 196 11.28 7.99 -7.61
N GLU A 197 12.45 8.20 -8.17
CA GLU A 197 13.17 9.47 -8.05
C GLU A 197 12.45 10.62 -8.77
N ASP A 198 12.72 11.87 -8.36
CA ASP A 198 12.07 13.07 -8.91
C ASP A 198 12.19 13.16 -10.42
N GLU A 199 13.34 12.77 -10.96
CA GLU A 199 13.60 12.82 -12.40
C GLU A 199 12.75 11.75 -13.13
N GLU A 200 12.60 10.57 -12.54
CA GLU A 200 11.80 9.49 -13.07
C GLU A 200 10.30 9.84 -13.03
N ILE A 201 9.82 10.49 -11.95
CA ILE A 201 8.45 11.03 -11.88
C ILE A 201 8.19 11.98 -13.06
N ARG A 202 9.15 12.85 -13.39
CA ARG A 202 9.02 13.77 -14.55
C ARG A 202 8.96 13.02 -15.86
N ILE A 203 9.71 11.92 -16.00
CA ILE A 203 9.67 11.07 -17.21
C ILE A 203 8.31 10.39 -17.34
N VAL A 204 7.78 9.79 -16.26
CA VAL A 204 6.45 9.18 -16.26
C VAL A 204 5.38 10.23 -16.59
N ALA A 205 5.48 11.43 -16.03
CA ALA A 205 4.58 12.53 -16.34
C ALA A 205 4.66 12.96 -17.83
N GLN A 206 5.88 13.04 -18.38
CA GLN A 206 6.08 13.33 -19.83
C GLN A 206 5.57 12.18 -20.70
N LEU A 207 5.80 10.93 -20.32
CA LEU A 207 5.29 9.75 -21.00
C LEU A 207 3.77 9.80 -21.08
N VAL A 208 3.09 9.92 -19.93
CA VAL A 208 1.63 9.99 -19.89
C VAL A 208 1.11 11.13 -20.74
N ARG A 209 1.71 12.32 -20.66
CA ARG A 209 1.35 13.45 -21.50
C ARG A 209 1.53 13.18 -23.00
N SER A 210 2.61 12.49 -23.40
CA SER A 210 2.91 12.21 -24.80
C SER A 210 1.97 11.18 -25.43
N VAL A 211 1.40 10.31 -24.61
CA VAL A 211 0.48 9.23 -25.01
C VAL A 211 -0.98 9.51 -24.61
N ALA A 212 -1.24 10.60 -23.90
CA ALA A 212 -2.56 10.98 -23.37
C ALA A 212 -3.64 11.10 -24.45
N ASP A 213 -3.26 11.57 -25.61
CA ASP A 213 -4.18 11.78 -26.75
C ASP A 213 -4.33 10.55 -27.64
N PHE A 214 -3.75 9.40 -27.25
CA PHE A 214 -3.89 8.18 -28.05
C PHE A 214 -5.33 7.67 -28.00
N PRO A 215 -5.97 7.47 -29.16
CA PRO A 215 -7.36 7.03 -29.20
C PRO A 215 -7.52 5.63 -28.60
N GLY A 216 -8.58 5.45 -27.82
CA GLY A 216 -8.92 4.14 -27.25
C GLY A 216 -8.11 3.73 -26.03
N ILE A 217 -7.35 4.65 -25.40
CA ILE A 217 -6.57 4.40 -24.19
C ILE A 217 -7.03 5.32 -23.06
N SER A 218 -7.36 4.75 -21.91
CA SER A 218 -7.58 5.48 -20.65
C SER A 218 -6.47 5.15 -19.64
N TYR A 219 -6.17 6.10 -18.76
CA TYR A 219 -5.08 5.97 -17.79
C TYR A 219 -5.61 6.13 -16.36
N VAL A 220 -5.14 5.30 -15.46
CA VAL A 220 -5.37 5.44 -14.01
C VAL A 220 -4.01 5.38 -13.30
N LEU A 221 -3.64 6.49 -12.69
CA LEU A 221 -2.38 6.65 -11.96
C LEU A 221 -2.66 6.61 -10.46
N ALA A 222 -1.84 5.89 -9.70
CA ALA A 222 -1.89 5.90 -8.23
C ALA A 222 -0.65 6.61 -7.68
N TYR A 223 -0.86 7.67 -6.88
CA TYR A 223 0.25 8.46 -6.34
C TYR A 223 -0.13 9.27 -5.10
N ASP A 224 0.91 9.71 -4.36
CA ASP A 224 0.81 10.74 -3.36
C ASP A 224 0.96 12.12 -4.02
N VAL A 225 -0.02 13.01 -3.80
CA VAL A 225 -0.11 14.31 -4.48
C VAL A 225 1.08 15.19 -4.12
N ASP A 226 1.38 15.29 -2.83
CA ASP A 226 2.44 16.20 -2.36
C ASP A 226 3.80 15.75 -2.88
N ARG A 227 4.06 14.45 -2.86
CA ARG A 227 5.28 13.85 -3.39
C ARG A 227 5.47 14.14 -4.89
N VAL A 228 4.40 13.95 -5.68
CA VAL A 228 4.46 14.18 -7.13
C VAL A 228 4.57 15.66 -7.45
N ILE A 229 3.83 16.53 -6.77
CA ILE A 229 3.94 17.99 -6.94
C ILE A 229 5.37 18.45 -6.66
N HIS A 230 5.99 18.02 -5.55
CA HIS A 230 7.38 18.35 -5.24
C HIS A 230 8.34 17.91 -6.34
N ALA A 231 8.22 16.69 -6.83
CA ALA A 231 9.04 16.20 -7.94
C ALA A 231 8.89 17.04 -9.21
N LEU A 232 7.64 17.42 -9.55
CA LEU A 232 7.35 18.25 -10.72
C LEU A 232 7.73 19.72 -10.57
N ALA A 233 7.80 20.24 -9.36
CA ALA A 233 8.25 21.61 -9.06
C ALA A 233 9.69 21.88 -9.51
N GLY A 234 10.54 20.86 -9.53
CA GLY A 234 11.92 20.96 -9.98
C GLY A 234 12.86 21.59 -8.95
N ARG A 235 14.02 22.06 -9.40
CA ARG A 235 15.08 22.59 -8.54
C ARG A 235 14.68 23.83 -7.76
N ASP A 236 13.75 24.62 -8.28
CA ASP A 236 13.30 25.86 -7.67
C ASP A 236 12.28 25.64 -6.54
N SER A 237 11.83 24.38 -6.33
CA SER A 237 10.83 23.98 -5.33
C SER A 237 9.53 24.78 -5.41
N ASP A 238 9.18 25.26 -6.61
CA ASP A 238 7.94 26.02 -6.85
C ASP A 238 6.74 25.06 -6.91
N VAL A 239 6.09 24.91 -5.77
CA VAL A 239 4.94 24.00 -5.57
C VAL A 239 3.78 24.34 -6.50
N GLU A 240 3.51 25.64 -6.75
CA GLU A 240 2.45 26.08 -7.65
C GLU A 240 2.72 25.66 -9.10
N ARG A 241 3.98 25.75 -9.52
CA ARG A 241 4.42 25.28 -10.84
C ARG A 241 4.24 23.75 -10.96
N GLY A 242 4.60 23.00 -9.91
CA GLY A 242 4.41 21.54 -9.86
C GLY A 242 2.93 21.18 -9.97
N ARG A 243 2.07 21.86 -9.23
CA ARG A 243 0.61 21.69 -9.26
C ARG A 243 0.04 21.97 -10.65
N ALA A 244 0.36 23.13 -11.23
CA ALA A 244 -0.09 23.53 -12.56
C ALA A 244 0.40 22.56 -13.66
N TYR A 245 1.55 21.91 -13.48
CA TYR A 245 2.02 20.89 -14.40
C TYR A 245 1.20 19.59 -14.26
N LEU A 246 0.92 19.15 -13.05
CA LEU A 246 0.11 17.96 -12.79
C LEU A 246 -1.33 18.11 -13.33
N GLU A 247 -1.96 19.28 -13.14
CA GLU A 247 -3.29 19.58 -13.68
C GLU A 247 -3.39 19.52 -15.21
N LYS A 248 -2.28 19.76 -15.91
CA LYS A 248 -2.23 19.62 -17.38
C LYS A 248 -2.18 18.17 -17.86
N ILE A 249 -1.84 17.24 -16.97
CA ILE A 249 -1.70 15.82 -17.30
C ILE A 249 -2.92 15.05 -16.80
N VAL A 250 -3.25 15.19 -15.50
CA VAL A 250 -4.33 14.46 -14.86
C VAL A 250 -5.62 15.28 -14.91
N GLN A 251 -6.59 14.79 -15.67
CA GLN A 251 -7.87 15.47 -15.88
C GLN A 251 -8.81 15.35 -14.68
N LEU A 252 -8.72 14.25 -13.93
CA LEU A 252 -9.55 14.00 -12.77
C LEU A 252 -8.73 13.41 -11.64
N GLN A 253 -8.61 14.14 -10.54
CA GLN A 253 -7.99 13.62 -9.32
C GLN A 253 -9.08 13.15 -8.36
N ILE A 254 -8.99 11.90 -7.94
CA ILE A 254 -9.94 11.28 -7.02
C ILE A 254 -9.17 10.88 -5.75
N PRO A 255 -9.33 11.62 -4.66
CA PRO A 255 -8.73 11.23 -3.39
C PRO A 255 -9.40 9.96 -2.87
N LEU A 256 -8.59 9.05 -2.34
CA LEU A 256 -9.15 7.91 -1.61
C LEU A 256 -9.88 8.42 -0.37
N PRO A 257 -11.06 7.85 -0.07
CA PRO A 257 -11.79 8.22 1.15
C PRO A 257 -10.90 8.02 2.38
N VAL A 258 -10.88 9.03 3.24
CA VAL A 258 -10.26 8.92 4.56
C VAL A 258 -11.05 7.88 5.35
N LEU A 259 -10.34 6.97 6.02
CA LEU A 259 -10.97 5.97 6.85
C LEU A 259 -11.50 6.62 8.14
N LEU A 260 -12.71 6.25 8.50
CA LEU A 260 -13.28 6.60 9.79
C LEU A 260 -12.68 5.68 10.88
N ASP A 261 -12.69 6.16 12.11
CA ASP A 261 -12.20 5.38 13.26
C ASP A 261 -12.89 4.00 13.36
N ASP A 262 -14.20 3.97 13.12
CA ASP A 262 -14.97 2.71 13.13
C ASP A 262 -14.56 1.74 12.02
N GLU A 263 -14.09 2.22 10.87
CA GLU A 263 -13.58 1.37 9.80
C GLU A 263 -12.23 0.77 10.18
N LEU A 264 -11.36 1.57 10.81
CA LEU A 264 -10.08 1.09 11.34
C LEU A 264 -10.30 0.08 12.47
N TYR A 265 -11.25 0.33 13.37
CA TYR A 265 -11.61 -0.64 14.42
C TYR A 265 -12.09 -1.96 13.84
N ARG A 266 -12.99 -1.92 12.84
CA ARG A 266 -13.46 -3.13 12.16
C ARG A 266 -12.34 -3.89 11.46
N LEU A 267 -11.38 -3.19 10.86
CA LEU A 267 -10.21 -3.83 10.25
C LEU A 267 -9.35 -4.55 11.27
N ILE A 268 -9.05 -3.90 12.41
CA ILE A 268 -8.27 -4.50 13.52
C ILE A 268 -9.00 -5.73 14.04
N GLU A 269 -10.29 -5.63 14.35
CA GLU A 269 -11.10 -6.73 14.88
C GLU A 269 -11.16 -7.90 13.89
N ALA A 270 -11.42 -7.64 12.61
CA ALA A 270 -11.46 -8.66 11.58
C ALA A 270 -10.10 -9.36 11.33
N ASP A 271 -8.99 -8.68 11.57
CA ASP A 271 -7.67 -9.30 11.50
C ASP A 271 -7.37 -10.10 12.77
N LEU A 272 -7.76 -9.62 13.95
CA LEU A 272 -7.61 -10.35 15.23
C LEU A 272 -8.48 -11.61 15.25
N ASP A 273 -9.73 -11.54 14.79
CA ASP A 273 -10.62 -12.70 14.66
C ASP A 273 -10.04 -13.79 13.75
N GLY A 274 -9.33 -13.38 12.69
CA GLY A 274 -8.61 -14.30 11.80
C GLY A 274 -7.39 -14.98 12.44
N LEU A 275 -6.88 -14.45 13.57
CA LEU A 275 -5.77 -15.03 14.33
C LEU A 275 -6.26 -15.97 15.43
N SER A 276 -7.57 -16.09 15.65
CA SER A 276 -8.20 -16.77 16.76
C SER A 276 -7.96 -18.29 16.75
N ASP A 277 -6.83 -18.66 17.36
CA ASP A 277 -6.75 -19.87 18.15
C ASP A 277 -6.77 -19.43 19.63
N GLU A 278 -7.68 -19.97 20.39
CA GLU A 278 -7.93 -20.03 21.83
C GLU A 278 -7.22 -19.03 22.80
N ALA A 279 -6.10 -18.44 22.41
CA ALA A 279 -5.27 -17.56 23.26
C ALA A 279 -5.75 -16.09 23.31
N LEU A 280 -6.70 -15.68 22.45
CA LEU A 280 -7.11 -14.28 22.27
C LEU A 280 -8.50 -13.96 22.80
N VAL A 281 -9.07 -14.78 23.65
CA VAL A 281 -10.41 -14.52 24.18
C VAL A 281 -10.28 -13.53 25.34
N PRO A 282 -10.93 -12.35 25.26
CA PRO A 282 -11.09 -11.50 26.42
C PRO A 282 -11.95 -12.22 27.46
N GLY A 283 -11.31 -12.92 28.39
CA GLY A 283 -11.98 -13.82 29.30
C GLY A 283 -12.87 -13.13 30.35
N ASN A 284 -12.84 -11.79 30.47
CA ASN A 284 -13.62 -11.09 31.47
C ASN A 284 -13.90 -9.62 31.09
N ARG A 285 -14.82 -8.98 31.81
CA ARG A 285 -15.21 -7.56 31.62
C ARG A 285 -14.03 -6.60 31.66
N THR A 286 -13.06 -6.84 32.50
CA THR A 286 -11.86 -6.02 32.68
C THR A 286 -10.97 -6.03 31.43
N SER A 287 -10.82 -7.19 30.79
CA SER A 287 -10.09 -7.29 29.52
C SER A 287 -10.78 -6.52 28.39
N ILE A 288 -12.11 -6.51 28.36
CA ILE A 288 -12.89 -5.75 27.35
C ILE A 288 -12.69 -4.24 27.57
N GLU A 289 -12.78 -3.75 28.81
CA GLU A 289 -12.58 -2.34 29.13
C GLU A 289 -11.15 -1.89 28.80
N ARG A 290 -10.16 -2.72 29.12
CA ARG A 290 -8.75 -2.46 28.83
C ARG A 290 -8.46 -2.44 27.33
N TYR A 291 -8.98 -3.40 26.57
CA TYR A 291 -8.86 -3.42 25.11
C TYR A 291 -9.52 -2.20 24.48
N THR A 292 -10.70 -1.81 24.96
CA THR A 292 -11.40 -0.60 24.46
C THR A 292 -10.55 0.66 24.72
N GLY A 293 -9.91 0.75 25.88
CA GLY A 293 -8.96 1.83 26.20
C GLY A 293 -7.75 1.83 25.27
N LEU A 294 -7.11 0.69 25.06
CA LEU A 294 -5.98 0.56 24.13
C LEU A 294 -6.38 0.98 22.71
N ARG A 295 -7.49 0.45 22.20
CA ARG A 295 -7.99 0.76 20.86
C ARG A 295 -8.17 2.26 20.64
N ALA A 296 -8.73 2.97 21.62
CA ALA A 296 -8.92 4.42 21.56
C ALA A 296 -7.60 5.21 21.59
N LEU A 297 -6.53 4.65 22.16
CA LEU A 297 -5.20 5.24 22.11
C LEU A 297 -4.52 5.02 20.76
N LEU A 298 -4.77 3.88 20.13
CA LEU A 298 -4.15 3.52 18.86
C LEU A 298 -4.77 4.31 17.68
N VAL A 299 -6.09 4.37 17.61
CA VAL A 299 -6.83 4.92 16.46
C VAL A 299 -7.37 6.31 16.78
N PRO A 300 -7.30 7.26 15.86
CA PRO A 300 -6.58 7.26 14.58
C PRO A 300 -5.13 7.74 14.68
N ARG A 301 -4.66 8.02 15.87
CA ARG A 301 -3.44 8.80 16.11
C ARG A 301 -2.15 8.07 15.72
N LEU A 302 -2.09 6.78 15.99
CA LEU A 302 -0.95 5.91 15.67
C LEU A 302 -1.27 4.99 14.49
N ILE A 303 -2.47 4.49 14.42
CA ILE A 303 -2.97 3.58 13.40
C ILE A 303 -4.02 4.34 12.58
N ALA A 304 -3.62 4.85 11.42
CA ALA A 304 -4.46 5.72 10.59
C ALA A 304 -4.73 5.16 9.18
N THR A 305 -4.00 4.12 8.78
CA THR A 305 -4.10 3.54 7.43
C THR A 305 -4.31 2.02 7.47
N PRO A 306 -4.85 1.41 6.41
CA PRO A 306 -4.96 -0.05 6.30
C PRO A 306 -3.62 -0.75 6.46
N ARG A 307 -2.54 -0.15 5.97
CA ARG A 307 -1.19 -0.67 6.12
C ARG A 307 -0.75 -0.68 7.58
N ASP A 308 -1.08 0.37 8.35
CA ASP A 308 -0.77 0.41 9.78
C ASP A 308 -1.46 -0.72 10.51
N VAL A 309 -2.74 -0.97 10.18
CA VAL A 309 -3.49 -2.11 10.76
C VAL A 309 -2.79 -3.42 10.43
N ARG A 310 -2.44 -3.65 9.16
CA ARG A 310 -1.78 -4.90 8.76
C ARG A 310 -0.42 -5.10 9.39
N ARG A 311 0.37 -4.05 9.53
CA ARG A 311 1.66 -4.11 10.22
C ARG A 311 1.48 -4.41 11.71
N LEU A 312 0.51 -3.76 12.36
CA LEU A 312 0.17 -4.03 13.75
C LEU A 312 -0.25 -5.48 13.97
N THR A 313 -1.29 -5.93 13.25
CA THR A 313 -1.89 -7.24 13.43
C THR A 313 -0.97 -8.37 12.94
N GLY A 314 -0.18 -8.12 11.89
CA GLY A 314 0.83 -9.07 11.40
C GLY A 314 1.96 -9.29 12.39
N THR A 315 2.53 -8.22 12.96
CA THR A 315 3.55 -8.30 14.01
C THR A 315 2.98 -8.99 15.26
N PHE A 316 1.77 -8.60 15.66
CA PHE A 316 1.08 -9.21 16.80
C PHE A 316 0.86 -10.71 16.58
N GLY A 317 0.32 -11.12 15.42
CA GLY A 317 0.10 -12.54 15.12
C GLY A 317 1.38 -13.38 15.05
N ALA A 318 2.53 -12.78 14.71
CA ALA A 318 3.81 -13.44 14.79
C ALA A 318 4.26 -13.64 16.24
N LEU A 319 4.21 -12.57 17.05
CA LEU A 319 4.70 -12.58 18.42
C LEU A 319 3.81 -13.40 19.35
N VAL A 320 2.49 -13.36 19.19
CA VAL A 320 1.55 -14.14 20.02
C VAL A 320 1.81 -15.64 19.87
N ARG A 321 2.13 -16.10 18.67
CA ARG A 321 2.50 -17.51 18.44
C ARG A 321 3.87 -17.88 19.03
N MET A 322 4.79 -16.94 19.06
CA MET A 322 6.13 -17.16 19.64
C MET A 322 6.12 -17.19 21.16
N LEU A 323 5.29 -16.34 21.77
CA LEU A 323 5.27 -16.16 23.22
C LEU A 323 4.27 -17.08 23.93
N GLY A 324 3.41 -17.80 23.20
CA GLY A 324 2.58 -18.88 23.74
C GLY A 324 1.67 -18.50 24.91
N GLY A 325 1.28 -17.23 25.05
CA GLY A 325 0.45 -16.75 26.15
C GLY A 325 1.22 -16.37 27.44
N GLU A 326 2.55 -16.28 27.38
CA GLU A 326 3.37 -15.81 28.51
C GLU A 326 3.16 -14.33 28.84
N VAL A 327 2.66 -13.54 27.85
CA VAL A 327 2.40 -12.11 27.97
C VAL A 327 0.90 -11.83 27.75
N ASP A 328 0.35 -10.89 28.50
CA ASP A 328 -1.01 -10.39 28.24
C ASP A 328 -1.12 -9.88 26.80
N TRP A 329 -2.11 -10.37 26.08
CA TRP A 329 -2.25 -10.08 24.66
C TRP A 329 -2.55 -8.60 24.35
N ILE A 330 -3.19 -7.87 25.29
CA ILE A 330 -3.50 -6.44 25.15
C ILE A 330 -2.21 -5.64 25.25
N ASP A 331 -1.31 -5.99 26.19
CA ASP A 331 0.00 -5.37 26.30
C ASP A 331 0.87 -5.67 25.12
N LEU A 332 0.83 -6.92 24.64
CA LEU A 332 1.56 -7.32 23.43
C LEU A 332 1.07 -6.54 22.21
N LEU A 333 -0.25 -6.41 22.01
CA LEU A 333 -0.83 -5.63 20.91
C LEU A 333 -0.40 -4.16 20.99
N GLY A 334 -0.46 -3.56 22.17
CA GLY A 334 0.01 -2.20 22.41
C GLY A 334 1.50 -2.04 22.11
N PHE A 335 2.33 -2.99 22.54
CA PHE A 335 3.76 -2.95 22.25
C PHE A 335 4.08 -3.16 20.77
N CYS A 336 3.29 -3.96 20.05
CA CYS A 336 3.40 -4.06 18.59
C CYS A 336 3.16 -2.71 17.89
N ALA A 337 2.29 -1.86 18.43
CA ALA A 337 2.11 -0.50 17.90
C ALA A 337 3.36 0.36 18.17
N VAL A 338 4.03 0.22 19.32
CA VAL A 338 5.31 0.89 19.56
C VAL A 338 6.37 0.42 18.55
N LEU A 339 6.51 -0.89 18.34
CA LEU A 339 7.44 -1.45 17.35
C LEU A 339 7.19 -0.93 15.94
N ALA A 340 5.91 -0.76 15.56
CA ALA A 340 5.53 -0.32 14.22
C ALA A 340 5.71 1.19 13.99
N LYS A 341 5.51 2.02 15.03
CA LYS A 341 5.42 3.47 14.91
C LYS A 341 6.56 4.25 15.57
N ALA A 342 7.26 3.62 16.48
CA ALA A 342 8.35 4.23 17.24
C ALA A 342 9.47 3.20 17.46
N PRO A 343 10.15 2.76 16.39
CA PRO A 343 11.15 1.69 16.49
C PRO A 343 12.37 2.11 17.32
N LEU A 344 12.77 3.37 17.29
CA LEU A 344 13.88 3.85 18.15
C LEU A 344 13.49 3.83 19.62
N THR A 345 12.26 4.23 19.95
CA THR A 345 11.73 4.13 21.31
C THR A 345 11.67 2.66 21.77
N ALA A 346 11.23 1.74 20.92
CA ALA A 346 11.23 0.31 21.24
C ALA A 346 12.64 -0.22 21.52
N GLU A 347 13.63 0.21 20.75
CA GLU A 347 15.04 -0.16 20.97
C GLU A 347 15.58 0.44 22.28
N GLN A 348 15.23 1.67 22.63
CA GLN A 348 15.60 2.28 23.90
C GLN A 348 15.00 1.52 25.09
N ILE A 349 13.74 1.10 25.01
CA ILE A 349 13.10 0.28 26.03
C ILE A 349 13.82 -1.06 26.19
N LYS A 350 14.19 -1.70 25.09
CA LYS A 350 14.90 -2.97 25.08
C LYS A 350 16.30 -2.88 25.70
N GLN A 351 17.02 -1.79 25.42
CA GLN A 351 18.36 -1.56 25.96
C GLN A 351 18.33 -1.16 27.43
N ASN A 352 17.24 -0.55 27.91
CA ASN A 352 17.10 -0.01 29.24
C ASN A 352 15.76 -0.44 29.88
N PRO A 353 15.53 -1.75 30.12
CA PRO A 353 14.26 -2.24 30.64
C PRO A 353 13.92 -1.66 32.02
N ASP A 354 14.93 -1.37 32.83
CA ASP A 354 14.78 -0.78 34.16
C ASP A 354 14.10 0.59 34.17
N LEU A 355 14.06 1.28 33.02
CA LEU A 355 13.34 2.55 32.89
C LEU A 355 11.81 2.36 32.95
N VAL A 356 11.32 1.21 32.48
CA VAL A 356 9.88 0.97 32.27
C VAL A 356 9.31 -0.12 33.18
N VAL A 357 10.16 -1.04 33.65
CA VAL A 357 9.76 -2.16 34.52
C VAL A 357 10.08 -1.80 35.98
N ASP A 358 9.10 -1.98 36.90
CA ASP A 358 9.31 -1.86 38.30
C ASP A 358 9.97 -3.15 38.84
N ASP A 359 11.11 -3.05 39.51
CA ASP A 359 11.64 -4.14 40.30
C ASP A 359 11.13 -3.99 41.76
N PRO A 360 10.11 -4.77 42.17
CA PRO A 360 9.55 -4.67 43.53
C PRO A 360 10.53 -5.12 44.63
N THR A 361 11.65 -5.73 44.26
CA THR A 361 12.67 -6.25 45.21
C THR A 361 13.80 -5.26 45.43
N SER A 362 13.93 -4.21 44.62
CA SER A 362 14.99 -3.20 44.76
C SER A 362 14.75 -2.33 45.98
N VAL A 363 15.68 -2.40 46.93
CA VAL A 363 15.67 -1.58 48.17
C VAL A 363 15.78 -0.09 47.80
N ASP A 364 16.54 0.26 46.77
CA ASP A 364 16.72 1.62 46.29
C ASP A 364 15.43 2.21 45.74
N GLU A 365 14.57 1.39 45.09
CA GLU A 365 13.26 1.82 44.62
C GLU A 365 12.27 2.03 45.80
N ILE A 366 12.37 1.26 46.86
CA ILE A 366 11.56 1.44 48.08
C ILE A 366 11.88 2.79 48.72
N PHE A 367 13.15 3.17 48.76
CA PHE A 367 13.59 4.46 49.30
C PHE A 367 13.33 5.62 48.35
N ALA A 368 13.51 5.45 47.03
CA ALA A 368 13.18 6.44 46.01
C ALA A 368 11.68 6.74 45.93
N ARG A 369 10.82 5.80 46.33
CA ARG A 369 9.37 6.00 46.47
C ARG A 369 9.00 6.93 47.63
N ALA A 370 9.87 7.09 48.58
CA ALA A 370 9.67 7.94 49.77
C ALA A 370 10.13 9.41 49.54
N SER A 371 11.08 9.64 48.64
CA SER A 371 11.62 10.96 48.31
C SER A 371 11.22 11.39 46.89
N ASP A 372 10.57 12.52 46.80
CA ASP A 372 10.22 13.37 45.65
C ASP A 372 10.23 12.69 44.25
N GLN A 373 9.18 11.96 43.95
CA GLN A 373 9.00 11.19 42.72
C GLN A 373 8.67 12.04 41.47
N LYS A 374 8.39 13.34 41.63
CA LYS A 374 7.86 14.14 40.52
C LYS A 374 8.96 14.53 39.52
N GLY A 375 10.13 14.94 40.01
CA GLY A 375 11.22 15.39 39.10
C GLY A 375 11.92 14.25 38.33
N VAL A 376 11.99 13.04 38.95
CA VAL A 376 12.60 11.87 38.28
C VAL A 376 11.73 11.32 37.18
N ARG A 377 10.41 11.52 37.24
CA ARG A 377 9.42 11.01 36.27
C ARG A 377 9.18 11.92 35.07
N GLU A 378 9.30 13.24 35.29
CA GLU A 378 9.11 14.20 34.18
C GLU A 378 10.12 14.00 33.06
N GLY A 379 11.34 13.52 33.34
CA GLY A 379 12.36 13.22 32.34
C GLY A 379 12.35 11.79 31.79
N LEU A 380 11.50 10.87 32.34
CA LEU A 380 11.54 9.47 31.96
C LEU A 380 11.08 9.23 30.53
N PHE A 381 9.99 9.89 30.12
CA PHE A 381 9.50 9.80 28.74
C PHE A 381 10.54 10.29 27.73
N ASP A 382 11.20 11.43 28.02
CA ASP A 382 12.21 12.01 27.13
C ASP A 382 13.46 11.12 27.04
N ARG A 383 13.75 10.34 28.07
CA ARG A 383 14.86 9.36 28.07
C ARG A 383 14.58 8.14 27.21
N ILE A 384 13.34 7.65 27.20
CA ILE A 384 12.95 6.50 26.37
C ILE A 384 12.53 6.88 24.96
N ASN A 385 12.21 8.16 24.74
CA ASN A 385 11.84 8.70 23.41
C ASN A 385 12.58 10.00 23.11
N PRO A 386 13.92 9.98 23.02
CA PRO A 386 14.74 11.18 22.82
C PRO A 386 14.47 11.85 21.47
N GLU A 387 14.06 11.10 20.46
CA GLU A 387 13.78 11.60 19.10
C GLU A 387 12.34 12.14 18.95
N GLY A 388 11.51 12.05 19.98
CA GLY A 388 10.13 12.54 19.95
C GLY A 388 9.19 11.75 19.02
N GLU A 389 9.50 10.49 18.70
CA GLU A 389 8.66 9.63 17.85
C GLU A 389 7.21 9.60 18.34
N GLY A 390 6.26 9.54 17.41
CA GLY A 390 4.83 9.35 17.72
C GLY A 390 4.16 10.44 18.56
N GLY A 391 4.91 11.44 18.99
CA GLY A 391 4.41 12.60 19.72
C GLY A 391 3.56 12.26 20.98
N PRO A 392 2.52 13.07 21.29
CA PRO A 392 1.69 12.86 22.48
C PRO A 392 0.93 11.52 22.49
N ALA A 393 0.62 10.97 21.31
CA ALA A 393 -0.10 9.71 21.20
C ALA A 393 0.73 8.55 21.72
N LEU A 394 2.01 8.52 21.40
CA LEU A 394 2.94 7.51 21.91
C LEU A 394 3.12 7.64 23.43
N ARG A 395 3.17 8.87 23.96
CA ARG A 395 3.26 9.10 25.40
C ARG A 395 2.09 8.46 26.14
N HIS A 396 0.86 8.61 25.64
CA HIS A 396 -0.31 8.00 26.24
C HIS A 396 -0.28 6.47 26.14
N LEU A 397 0.19 5.93 24.99
CA LEU A 397 0.33 4.49 24.81
C LEU A 397 1.38 3.91 25.77
N LEU A 398 2.54 4.55 25.92
CA LEU A 398 3.58 4.10 26.85
C LEU A 398 3.12 4.20 28.30
N ALA A 399 2.37 5.24 28.65
CA ALA A 399 1.77 5.35 29.98
C ALA A 399 0.72 4.27 30.28
N PHE A 400 0.01 3.80 29.24
CA PHE A 400 -0.92 2.68 29.33
C PHE A 400 -0.19 1.34 29.54
N LEU A 401 0.88 1.09 28.77
CA LEU A 401 1.65 -0.15 28.81
C LEU A 401 2.55 -0.24 30.05
N PHE A 402 3.15 0.87 30.43
CA PHE A 402 4.14 0.96 31.50
C PHE A 402 3.70 1.96 32.57
N PRO A 403 3.09 1.47 33.67
CA PRO A 403 2.59 2.35 34.74
C PRO A 403 3.63 3.29 35.32
N ARG A 404 4.92 2.92 35.23
CA ARG A 404 6.05 3.76 35.67
C ARG A 404 6.19 5.05 34.86
N VAL A 405 5.82 5.01 33.59
CA VAL A 405 5.84 6.17 32.66
C VAL A 405 4.64 7.09 32.86
N SER A 406 3.58 6.60 33.53
CA SER A 406 2.35 7.36 33.76
C SER A 406 2.53 8.44 34.82
N ASP A 407 2.14 9.68 34.49
CA ASP A 407 2.06 10.79 35.45
C ASP A 407 0.81 10.68 36.38
N ASP A 408 -0.15 9.82 36.03
CA ASP A 408 -1.43 9.70 36.72
C ASP A 408 -1.35 8.67 37.90
N ALA A 409 -1.52 9.17 39.10
CA ALA A 409 -1.60 8.35 40.31
C ALA A 409 -2.81 7.39 40.33
N ALA A 410 -3.86 7.67 39.55
CA ALA A 410 -5.05 6.82 39.41
C ALA A 410 -4.79 5.59 38.54
N ALA A 411 -4.06 5.74 37.42
CA ALA A 411 -3.66 4.64 36.54
C ALA A 411 -2.83 3.59 37.31
N ARG A 412 -1.97 4.05 38.22
CA ARG A 412 -1.15 3.19 39.07
C ARG A 412 -1.92 2.40 40.12
N ARG A 413 -3.08 2.91 40.56
CA ARG A 413 -3.94 2.19 41.51
C ARG A 413 -4.72 1.07 40.84
N TYR A 414 -4.99 1.21 39.55
CA TYR A 414 -5.70 0.21 38.80
C TYR A 414 -4.85 -1.05 38.59
N ASP A 415 -3.59 -0.88 38.24
CA ASP A 415 -2.64 -1.99 38.00
C ASP A 415 -2.36 -2.82 39.27
N ARG A 416 -2.22 -2.17 40.44
CA ARG A 416 -2.01 -2.87 41.72
C ARG A 416 -3.16 -3.78 42.14
N ARG A 417 -4.37 -3.60 41.66
CA ARG A 417 -5.53 -4.43 41.93
C ARG A 417 -5.65 -5.64 41.04
N GLN A 418 -4.96 -5.64 39.89
CA GLN A 418 -5.04 -6.68 38.87
C GLN A 418 -3.79 -7.53 38.71
N GLY A 419 -2.65 -7.07 39.18
CA GLY A 419 -1.38 -7.75 39.06
C GLY A 419 -1.10 -8.72 40.19
N SER A 420 -1.56 -9.91 40.08
CA SER A 420 -0.83 -11.15 40.45
C SER A 420 -1.53 -12.30 39.75
N PRO A 421 -1.02 -12.83 38.65
CA PRO A 421 -1.29 -14.20 38.32
C PRO A 421 -0.65 -15.00 39.48
N SER A 422 -1.48 -15.54 40.34
CA SER A 422 -1.05 -16.58 41.26
C SER A 422 -0.49 -17.73 40.42
N ALA A 423 0.83 -17.71 40.22
CA ALA A 423 1.58 -18.87 39.83
C ALA A 423 1.35 -19.95 40.91
N LYS A 424 0.27 -20.70 40.78
CA LYS A 424 0.15 -21.99 41.42
C LYS A 424 1.05 -22.93 40.61
N CYS A 425 2.34 -22.90 40.95
CA CYS A 425 3.17 -24.07 40.79
C CYS A 425 2.53 -25.19 41.64
N ASN A 426 1.86 -26.12 41.00
CA ASN A 426 1.64 -27.42 41.59
C ASN A 426 2.95 -28.19 41.48
N PRO A 427 3.49 -28.66 42.62
CA PRO A 427 4.58 -29.60 42.58
C PRO A 427 3.99 -31.00 42.36
N CYS A 428 4.32 -31.60 41.23
CA CYS A 428 4.60 -33.06 41.09
C CYS A 428 5.07 -33.31 39.67
#